data_f78dec56eaf22f79d98b8a5fe7f4b646
#
_entry.id   f78dec56eaf22f79d98b8a5fe7f4b646
#
_cell.length_a   1.000
_cell.length_b   1.000
_cell.length_c   1.000
_cell.angle_alpha   90.00
_cell.angle_beta   90.00
_cell.angle_gamma   90.00
#
_symmetry.space_group_name_H-M   'P 1'
#
loop_
_entity.id
_entity.type
_entity.pdbx_description
1 polymer ?
#
loop_
_entity_poly.entity_id
_entity_poly.type
_entity_poly.pdbx_seq_one_letter_code
_entity_poly.pdbx_strand_id
1 'polypeptide(L)'
;IKKNGYLIVPNENKEHLSRWKLIRDDINIYSFGMTKSADFFASDIKVKKEGMHFKISSKLIDKDIQIKTSFDGEHNIKNILSSFAIHYCLDKNINAFALKLNSDKIKNVRQIKSKWLKGSTLIDDTYNANPDSSKKSIDLLSKYKKNTVLVIGDMLELGKYKKKLHREVGEYAKAKGINMVIGFGELTIETIKAFGKKGIFFDNEESLKNYLKINITSKDVILIKGSRGMKMERFINV
;
A
#
# COMPACT_ATOMS: atom_id res chain seq x y z
N ILE A 1 -14.32 -17.09 -14.51
CA ILE A 1 -13.23 -18.09 -14.59
C ILE A 1 -13.68 -19.16 -15.59
N LYS A 2 -12.83 -19.56 -16.55
CA LYS A 2 -13.09 -20.64 -17.50
C LYS A 2 -13.14 -21.99 -16.77
N LYS A 3 -13.78 -23.00 -17.37
CA LYS A 3 -13.72 -24.39 -16.90
C LYS A 3 -12.24 -24.83 -16.77
N ASN A 4 -11.93 -25.57 -15.72
CA ASN A 4 -10.56 -25.97 -15.33
C ASN A 4 -9.61 -24.79 -15.05
N GLY A 5 -10.15 -23.56 -14.92
CA GLY A 5 -9.36 -22.40 -14.52
C GLY A 5 -9.00 -22.43 -13.03
N TYR A 6 -8.16 -21.49 -12.62
CA TYR A 6 -7.65 -21.40 -11.26
C TYR A 6 -8.27 -20.23 -10.51
N LEU A 7 -8.57 -20.44 -9.24
CA LEU A 7 -8.95 -19.41 -8.27
C LEU A 7 -7.99 -19.47 -7.08
N ILE A 8 -7.30 -18.37 -6.85
CA ILE A 8 -6.36 -18.24 -5.74
C ILE A 8 -6.98 -17.37 -4.66
N VAL A 9 -7.16 -17.90 -3.45
CA VAL A 9 -7.91 -17.26 -2.36
C VAL A 9 -7.12 -17.20 -1.05
N PRO A 10 -7.30 -16.14 -0.24
CA PRO A 10 -6.72 -16.11 1.10
C PRO A 10 -7.40 -17.12 2.04
N ASN A 11 -6.60 -17.75 2.92
CA ASN A 11 -7.08 -18.76 3.90
C ASN A 11 -7.42 -18.15 5.28
N GLU A 12 -7.59 -16.85 5.37
CA GLU A 12 -7.83 -16.15 6.65
C GLU A 12 -9.23 -16.36 7.19
N ASN A 13 -10.19 -16.53 6.31
CA ASN A 13 -11.59 -16.77 6.66
C ASN A 13 -12.06 -18.10 6.11
N LYS A 14 -12.20 -19.09 7.03
CA LYS A 14 -12.66 -20.45 6.69
C LYS A 14 -14.05 -20.47 6.05
N GLU A 15 -14.95 -19.57 6.47
CA GLU A 15 -16.30 -19.48 5.91
C GLU A 15 -16.24 -19.03 4.44
N HIS A 16 -15.41 -18.03 4.14
CA HIS A 16 -15.21 -17.60 2.76
C HIS A 16 -14.61 -18.71 1.90
N LEU A 17 -13.60 -19.43 2.43
CA LEU A 17 -12.99 -20.54 1.69
C LEU A 17 -14.01 -21.65 1.40
N SER A 18 -14.86 -22.01 2.36
CA SER A 18 -15.93 -22.98 2.17
C SER A 18 -16.94 -22.51 1.11
N ARG A 19 -17.32 -21.24 1.16
CA ARG A 19 -18.23 -20.66 0.13
C ARG A 19 -17.61 -20.69 -1.25
N TRP A 20 -16.34 -20.38 -1.42
CA TRP A 20 -15.66 -20.45 -2.72
C TRP A 20 -15.72 -21.87 -3.30
N LYS A 21 -15.50 -22.91 -2.48
CA LYS A 21 -15.56 -24.31 -2.90
C LYS A 21 -16.96 -24.76 -3.33
N LEU A 22 -18.02 -24.12 -2.82
CA LEU A 22 -19.40 -24.42 -3.17
C LEU A 22 -19.89 -23.70 -4.46
N ILE A 23 -19.17 -22.69 -4.94
CA ILE A 23 -19.63 -21.91 -6.09
C ILE A 23 -19.53 -22.70 -7.39
N ARG A 24 -18.44 -23.46 -7.57
CA ARG A 24 -18.16 -24.21 -8.80
C ARG A 24 -17.25 -25.40 -8.49
N ASP A 25 -17.58 -26.53 -9.06
CA ASP A 25 -16.82 -27.79 -8.99
C ASP A 25 -15.89 -27.99 -10.20
N ASP A 26 -16.05 -27.19 -11.24
CA ASP A 26 -15.31 -27.24 -12.50
C ASP A 26 -14.08 -26.29 -12.55
N ILE A 27 -13.62 -25.79 -11.40
CA ILE A 27 -12.42 -24.96 -11.25
C ILE A 27 -11.49 -25.48 -10.16
N ASN A 28 -10.21 -25.14 -10.29
CA ASN A 28 -9.20 -25.48 -9.29
C ASN A 28 -9.06 -24.35 -8.30
N ILE A 29 -9.24 -24.61 -7.01
CA ILE A 29 -9.14 -23.59 -5.94
C ILE A 29 -7.92 -23.90 -5.08
N TYR A 30 -7.00 -22.92 -5.03
CA TYR A 30 -5.85 -22.95 -4.15
C TYR A 30 -5.89 -21.81 -3.15
N SER A 31 -5.49 -22.11 -1.92
CA SER A 31 -5.47 -21.13 -0.84
C SER A 31 -4.04 -20.71 -0.49
N PHE A 32 -3.89 -19.46 -0.04
CA PHE A 32 -2.64 -18.95 0.48
C PHE A 32 -2.85 -18.24 1.82
N GLY A 33 -1.82 -18.25 2.68
CA GLY A 33 -1.93 -17.59 3.99
C GLY A 33 -0.73 -17.78 4.90
N MET A 34 -0.91 -17.38 6.16
CA MET A 34 0.15 -17.42 7.18
C MET A 34 0.15 -18.70 7.99
N THR A 35 -0.77 -19.61 7.75
CA THR A 35 -0.93 -20.86 8.51
C THR A 35 -0.81 -22.08 7.63
N LYS A 36 -0.37 -23.21 8.22
CA LYS A 36 -0.20 -24.52 7.56
C LYS A 36 -1.50 -25.12 6.99
N SER A 37 -2.65 -24.50 7.27
CA SER A 37 -3.94 -24.91 6.71
C SER A 37 -4.18 -24.38 5.29
N ALA A 38 -3.35 -23.46 4.81
CA ALA A 38 -3.34 -23.01 3.42
C ALA A 38 -2.54 -23.96 2.53
N ASP A 39 -2.87 -24.01 1.23
CA ASP A 39 -2.10 -24.79 0.25
C ASP A 39 -0.69 -24.21 0.09
N PHE A 40 -0.56 -22.89 0.07
CA PHE A 40 0.71 -22.17 0.09
C PHE A 40 0.79 -21.28 1.33
N PHE A 41 1.78 -21.48 2.17
CA PHE A 41 1.90 -20.72 3.42
C PHE A 41 3.33 -20.26 3.70
N ALA A 42 3.45 -19.19 4.50
CA ALA A 42 4.73 -18.70 4.96
C ALA A 42 5.12 -19.35 6.30
N SER A 43 6.39 -19.75 6.40
CA SER A 43 7.00 -20.27 7.63
C SER A 43 8.36 -19.63 7.88
N ASP A 44 8.91 -19.77 9.08
CA ASP A 44 10.24 -19.27 9.49
C ASP A 44 10.42 -17.75 9.19
N ILE A 45 9.40 -16.95 9.48
CA ILE A 45 9.40 -15.53 9.19
C ILE A 45 10.36 -14.80 10.15
N LYS A 46 11.31 -14.07 9.56
CA LYS A 46 12.30 -13.23 10.28
C LYS A 46 12.30 -11.83 9.68
N VAL A 47 12.00 -10.84 10.53
CA VAL A 47 12.13 -9.42 10.16
C VAL A 47 13.59 -9.02 10.34
N LYS A 48 14.18 -8.44 9.31
CA LYS A 48 15.55 -7.93 9.25
C LYS A 48 15.54 -6.43 8.98
N LYS A 49 16.68 -5.77 9.19
CA LYS A 49 16.83 -4.34 8.90
C LYS A 49 16.57 -4.02 7.42
N GLU A 50 16.96 -4.91 6.54
CA GLU A 50 16.85 -4.82 5.07
C GLU A 50 15.55 -5.40 4.51
N GLY A 51 14.61 -5.88 5.34
CA GLY A 51 13.33 -6.46 4.91
C GLY A 51 12.98 -7.77 5.61
N MET A 52 12.36 -8.72 4.92
CA MET A 52 11.91 -9.97 5.51
C MET A 52 12.54 -11.19 4.83
N HIS A 53 12.83 -12.19 5.66
CA HIS A 53 13.24 -13.54 5.24
C HIS A 53 12.20 -14.54 5.71
N PHE A 54 11.73 -15.41 4.83
CA PHE A 54 10.77 -16.47 5.17
C PHE A 54 10.85 -17.62 4.16
N LYS A 55 10.15 -18.72 4.45
CA LYS A 55 9.98 -19.83 3.54
C LYS A 55 8.57 -19.85 2.99
N ILE A 56 8.42 -20.19 1.73
CA ILE A 56 7.14 -20.63 1.17
C ILE A 56 7.12 -22.15 1.22
N SER A 57 6.14 -22.70 1.93
CA SER A 57 5.92 -24.11 2.12
C SER A 57 4.58 -24.52 1.52
N SER A 58 4.51 -25.74 0.95
CA SER A 58 3.29 -26.33 0.41
C SER A 58 3.45 -27.83 0.29
N LYS A 59 2.35 -28.58 0.40
CA LYS A 59 2.32 -30.01 0.05
C LYS A 59 2.41 -30.29 -1.46
N LEU A 60 2.30 -29.23 -2.28
CA LEU A 60 2.28 -29.28 -3.73
C LEU A 60 3.66 -29.07 -4.36
N ILE A 61 4.68 -28.79 -3.53
CA ILE A 61 6.06 -28.57 -3.98
C ILE A 61 7.00 -29.48 -3.19
N ASP A 62 8.05 -29.99 -3.84
CA ASP A 62 8.97 -30.96 -3.23
C ASP A 62 9.84 -30.37 -2.12
N LYS A 63 10.16 -29.07 -2.21
CA LYS A 63 11.04 -28.38 -1.27
C LYS A 63 10.55 -26.96 -0.98
N ASP A 64 10.69 -26.54 0.28
CA ASP A 64 10.44 -25.16 0.69
C ASP A 64 11.30 -24.16 -0.10
N ILE A 65 10.69 -23.08 -0.50
CA ILE A 65 11.34 -22.00 -1.25
C ILE A 65 11.74 -20.86 -0.32
N GLN A 66 13.04 -20.58 -0.25
CA GLN A 66 13.57 -19.46 0.56
C GLN A 66 13.32 -18.13 -0.12
N ILE A 67 12.70 -17.20 0.60
CA ILE A 67 12.46 -15.83 0.14
C ILE A 67 13.23 -14.84 1.03
N LYS A 68 13.95 -13.94 0.35
CA LYS A 68 14.53 -12.73 0.95
C LYS A 68 13.96 -11.55 0.18
N THR A 69 13.41 -10.58 0.85
CA THR A 69 12.78 -9.44 0.19
C THR A 69 12.98 -8.16 1.00
N SER A 70 13.16 -7.04 0.32
CA SER A 70 13.19 -5.70 0.91
C SER A 70 11.80 -5.19 1.33
N PHE A 71 10.74 -5.89 0.94
CA PHE A 71 9.39 -5.54 1.39
C PHE A 71 9.23 -5.87 2.88
N ASP A 72 8.47 -5.03 3.59
CA ASP A 72 8.15 -5.20 5.00
C ASP A 72 6.63 -5.40 5.21
N GLY A 73 6.27 -6.09 6.28
CA GLY A 73 4.90 -6.29 6.71
C GLY A 73 4.21 -7.56 6.14
N GLU A 74 3.36 -8.14 6.98
CA GLU A 74 2.62 -9.39 6.69
C GLU A 74 1.83 -9.33 5.37
N HIS A 75 1.27 -8.16 5.05
CA HIS A 75 0.53 -7.99 3.80
C HIS A 75 1.39 -8.22 2.54
N ASN A 76 2.69 -7.91 2.60
CA ASN A 76 3.60 -8.20 1.49
C ASN A 76 3.94 -9.69 1.41
N ILE A 77 4.04 -10.40 2.53
CA ILE A 77 4.15 -11.86 2.53
C ILE A 77 2.95 -12.48 1.81
N LYS A 78 1.73 -12.05 2.14
CA LYS A 78 0.49 -12.51 1.49
C LYS A 78 0.47 -12.22 -0.01
N ASN A 79 0.91 -11.04 -0.43
CA ASN A 79 1.05 -10.69 -1.85
C ASN A 79 2.05 -11.60 -2.57
N ILE A 80 3.17 -11.92 -1.94
CA ILE A 80 4.17 -12.83 -2.49
C ILE A 80 3.61 -14.25 -2.58
N LEU A 81 2.93 -14.73 -1.54
CA LEU A 81 2.29 -16.06 -1.55
C LEU A 81 1.24 -16.18 -2.65
N SER A 82 0.37 -15.18 -2.83
CA SER A 82 -0.62 -15.19 -3.90
C SER A 82 0.03 -15.20 -5.29
N SER A 83 1.07 -14.39 -5.48
CA SER A 83 1.83 -14.36 -6.74
C SER A 83 2.56 -15.67 -7.00
N PHE A 84 3.12 -16.30 -5.97
CA PHE A 84 3.74 -17.62 -6.05
C PHE A 84 2.73 -18.69 -6.46
N ALA A 85 1.56 -18.72 -5.82
CA ALA A 85 0.47 -19.63 -6.14
C ALA A 85 0.03 -19.50 -7.62
N ILE A 86 -0.04 -18.26 -8.13
CA ILE A 86 -0.35 -18.00 -9.55
C ILE A 86 0.75 -18.59 -10.45
N HIS A 87 2.03 -18.36 -10.12
CA HIS A 87 3.16 -18.93 -10.89
C HIS A 87 3.12 -20.44 -10.93
N TYR A 88 2.82 -21.07 -9.78
CA TYR A 88 2.64 -22.53 -9.69
C TYR A 88 1.50 -23.00 -10.60
N CYS A 89 0.31 -22.40 -10.51
CA CYS A 89 -0.85 -22.79 -11.31
C CYS A 89 -0.67 -22.59 -12.82
N LEU A 90 0.23 -21.71 -13.23
CA LEU A 90 0.53 -21.45 -14.65
C LEU A 90 1.77 -22.21 -15.14
N ASP A 91 2.23 -23.22 -14.40
CA ASP A 91 3.43 -24.02 -14.71
C ASP A 91 4.67 -23.14 -14.99
N LYS A 92 4.75 -21.99 -14.31
CA LYS A 92 5.91 -21.11 -14.43
C LYS A 92 7.01 -21.53 -13.46
N ASN A 93 8.24 -21.22 -13.80
CA ASN A 93 9.39 -21.57 -12.98
C ASN A 93 9.37 -20.83 -11.65
N ILE A 94 8.93 -21.52 -10.58
CA ILE A 94 8.84 -20.99 -9.21
C ILE A 94 10.20 -20.66 -8.61
N ASN A 95 11.27 -21.34 -9.02
CA ASN A 95 12.63 -21.02 -8.58
C ASN A 95 13.11 -19.71 -9.21
N ALA A 96 12.82 -19.48 -10.49
CA ALA A 96 13.13 -18.20 -11.14
C ALA A 96 12.35 -17.03 -10.51
N PHE A 97 11.10 -17.25 -10.10
CA PHE A 97 10.32 -16.28 -9.34
C PHE A 97 11.01 -15.92 -8.01
N ALA A 98 11.44 -16.95 -7.25
CA ALA A 98 12.13 -16.75 -5.99
C ALA A 98 13.48 -16.03 -6.17
N LEU A 99 14.27 -16.40 -7.17
CA LEU A 99 15.52 -15.72 -7.49
C LEU A 99 15.30 -14.24 -7.83
N LYS A 100 14.24 -13.91 -8.55
CA LYS A 100 13.90 -12.53 -8.89
C LYS A 100 13.48 -11.73 -7.65
N LEU A 101 12.71 -12.31 -6.74
CA LEU A 101 12.35 -11.68 -5.47
C LEU A 101 13.56 -11.48 -4.54
N ASN A 102 14.48 -12.45 -4.54
CA ASN A 102 15.70 -12.43 -3.72
C ASN A 102 16.76 -11.47 -4.30
N SER A 103 16.58 -10.98 -5.52
CA SER A 103 17.46 -9.97 -6.10
C SER A 103 17.06 -8.58 -5.59
N ASP A 104 18.04 -7.76 -5.16
CA ASP A 104 17.84 -6.38 -4.68
C ASP A 104 17.24 -5.43 -5.73
N LYS A 105 16.87 -5.94 -6.91
CA LYS A 105 16.32 -5.16 -8.02
C LYS A 105 14.85 -4.77 -7.84
N ILE A 106 14.09 -5.46 -6.97
CA ILE A 106 12.69 -5.10 -6.71
C ILE A 106 12.67 -4.06 -5.59
N LYS A 107 12.62 -2.80 -5.99
CA LYS A 107 12.48 -1.67 -5.05
C LYS A 107 11.03 -1.53 -4.61
N ASN A 108 10.85 -1.27 -3.32
CA ASN A 108 9.55 -0.82 -2.82
C ASN A 108 9.23 0.54 -3.46
N VAL A 109 8.15 0.61 -4.23
CA VAL A 109 7.68 1.85 -4.86
C VAL A 109 6.74 2.65 -3.95
N ARG A 110 6.59 2.23 -2.69
CA ARG A 110 5.72 2.90 -1.71
C ARG A 110 6.56 3.47 -0.58
N GLN A 111 6.18 4.67 -0.11
CA GLN A 111 6.80 5.34 1.03
C GLN A 111 8.32 5.55 0.87
N ILE A 112 8.75 5.87 -0.36
CA ILE A 112 10.17 6.16 -0.65
C ILE A 112 10.52 7.47 0.04
N LYS A 113 11.58 7.45 0.85
CA LYS A 113 12.09 8.64 1.55
C LYS A 113 13.24 9.26 0.79
N SER A 114 13.20 10.56 0.61
CA SER A 114 14.26 11.34 -0.04
C SER A 114 14.43 12.73 0.57
N LYS A 115 15.53 13.38 0.29
CA LYS A 115 15.68 14.83 0.49
C LYS A 115 14.88 15.55 -0.59
N TRP A 116 14.27 16.66 -0.21
CA TRP A 116 13.41 17.43 -1.11
C TRP A 116 13.59 18.94 -0.88
N LEU A 117 12.61 19.75 -1.32
CA LEU A 117 12.65 21.21 -1.29
C LEU A 117 13.32 21.74 -0.02
N LYS A 118 14.29 22.62 -0.22
CA LYS A 118 15.04 23.31 0.85
C LYS A 118 15.62 22.37 1.92
N GLY A 119 15.89 21.08 1.58
CA GLY A 119 16.43 20.10 2.52
C GLY A 119 15.37 19.40 3.40
N SER A 120 14.08 19.58 3.14
CA SER A 120 12.98 18.84 3.76
C SER A 120 13.10 17.34 3.53
N THR A 121 12.26 16.56 4.20
CA THR A 121 12.14 15.11 3.95
C THR A 121 10.84 14.83 3.21
N LEU A 122 10.92 14.22 2.04
CA LEU A 122 9.77 13.71 1.28
C LEU A 122 9.54 12.24 1.58
N ILE A 123 8.29 11.86 1.72
CA ILE A 123 7.79 10.48 1.70
C ILE A 123 6.87 10.37 0.49
N ASP A 124 7.36 9.75 -0.57
CA ASP A 124 6.58 9.47 -1.77
C ASP A 124 5.71 8.22 -1.55
N ASP A 125 4.40 8.42 -1.45
CA ASP A 125 3.38 7.37 -1.37
C ASP A 125 2.28 7.60 -2.44
N THR A 126 2.70 8.12 -3.59
CA THR A 126 1.80 8.57 -4.68
C THR A 126 1.18 7.46 -5.50
N TYR A 127 1.61 6.22 -5.33
CA TYR A 127 1.19 5.10 -6.18
C TYR A 127 -0.33 4.91 -6.21
N ASN A 128 -1.00 4.90 -5.05
CA ASN A 128 -2.45 4.81 -4.94
C ASN A 128 -2.93 5.21 -3.54
N ALA A 129 -4.23 5.56 -3.40
CA ALA A 129 -4.85 5.88 -2.13
C ALA A 129 -6.23 5.23 -1.98
N ASN A 130 -6.47 4.71 -0.79
CA ASN A 130 -7.78 4.38 -0.24
C ASN A 130 -7.82 4.77 1.25
N PRO A 131 -8.97 4.75 1.93
CA PRO A 131 -9.06 5.20 3.32
C PRO A 131 -8.10 4.48 4.26
N ASP A 132 -7.97 3.16 4.19
CA ASP A 132 -7.12 2.37 5.08
C ASP A 132 -5.63 2.64 4.84
N SER A 133 -5.21 2.67 3.58
CA SER A 133 -3.82 2.99 3.24
C SER A 133 -3.47 4.44 3.61
N SER A 134 -4.42 5.37 3.51
CA SER A 134 -4.22 6.78 3.90
C SER A 134 -4.07 6.90 5.42
N LYS A 135 -4.88 6.19 6.21
CA LYS A 135 -4.73 6.13 7.67
C LYS A 135 -3.36 5.56 8.09
N LYS A 136 -2.88 4.47 7.43
CA LYS A 136 -1.54 3.92 7.66
C LYS A 136 -0.41 4.91 7.32
N SER A 137 -0.57 5.67 6.26
CA SER A 137 0.41 6.70 5.86
C SER A 137 0.43 7.87 6.85
N ILE A 138 -0.74 8.24 7.39
CA ILE A 138 -0.86 9.22 8.47
C ILE A 138 -0.19 8.70 9.76
N ASP A 139 -0.36 7.43 10.12
CA ASP A 139 0.33 6.81 11.27
C ASP A 139 1.86 6.82 11.08
N LEU A 140 2.35 6.60 9.87
CA LEU A 140 3.78 6.73 9.58
C LEU A 140 4.24 8.17 9.75
N LEU A 141 3.52 9.14 9.18
CA LEU A 141 3.87 10.54 9.21
C LEU A 141 3.83 11.10 10.64
N SER A 142 2.87 10.69 11.47
CA SER A 142 2.71 11.15 12.86
C SER A 142 3.87 10.74 13.79
N LYS A 143 4.70 9.76 13.42
CA LYS A 143 5.88 9.34 14.19
C LYS A 143 7.05 10.33 14.14
N TYR A 144 7.02 11.29 13.24
CA TYR A 144 8.09 12.28 13.11
C TYR A 144 7.90 13.40 14.12
N LYS A 145 9.02 13.76 14.82
CA LYS A 145 9.07 14.88 15.77
C LYS A 145 9.33 16.24 15.09
N LYS A 146 9.02 16.36 13.81
CA LYS A 146 9.18 17.56 12.99
C LYS A 146 7.82 18.06 12.54
N ASN A 147 7.77 19.19 11.85
CA ASN A 147 6.52 19.63 11.21
C ASN A 147 6.08 18.62 10.15
N THR A 148 4.91 18.07 10.32
CA THR A 148 4.35 17.03 9.45
C THR A 148 3.33 17.66 8.49
N VAL A 149 3.52 17.44 7.19
CA VAL A 149 2.66 17.95 6.13
C VAL A 149 2.14 16.76 5.31
N LEU A 150 0.83 16.57 5.29
CA LEU A 150 0.16 15.61 4.43
C LEU A 150 -0.36 16.32 3.18
N VAL A 151 0.15 15.99 2.01
CA VAL A 151 -0.40 16.39 0.72
C VAL A 151 -1.22 15.22 0.18
N ILE A 152 -2.53 15.39 0.09
CA ILE A 152 -3.42 14.31 -0.29
C ILE A 152 -4.28 14.67 -1.49
N GLY A 153 -4.30 13.79 -2.50
CA GLY A 153 -5.24 13.85 -3.62
C GLY A 153 -6.51 13.04 -3.35
N ASP A 154 -7.48 13.17 -4.25
CA ASP A 154 -8.73 12.42 -4.15
C ASP A 154 -8.48 10.91 -4.07
N MET A 155 -9.25 10.26 -3.22
CA MET A 155 -9.40 8.79 -3.22
C MET A 155 -10.56 8.43 -4.14
N LEU A 156 -10.23 7.85 -5.29
CA LEU A 156 -11.20 7.45 -6.31
C LEU A 156 -11.82 6.09 -5.99
N GLU A 157 -12.85 5.70 -6.76
CA GLU A 157 -13.51 4.38 -6.70
C GLU A 157 -14.21 4.04 -5.36
N LEU A 158 -14.57 5.05 -4.57
CA LEU A 158 -15.24 4.89 -3.28
C LEU A 158 -16.78 4.89 -3.36
N GLY A 159 -17.35 4.95 -4.57
CA GLY A 159 -18.78 4.93 -4.79
C GLY A 159 -19.53 6.01 -4.00
N LYS A 160 -20.71 5.67 -3.48
CA LYS A 160 -21.58 6.60 -2.73
C LYS A 160 -20.98 7.11 -1.41
N TYR A 161 -19.99 6.43 -0.88
CA TYR A 161 -19.37 6.80 0.41
C TYR A 161 -18.17 7.76 0.27
N LYS A 162 -17.83 8.20 -0.95
CA LYS A 162 -16.64 9.02 -1.23
C LYS A 162 -16.47 10.22 -0.29
N LYS A 163 -17.49 11.04 -0.08
CA LYS A 163 -17.42 12.22 0.80
C LYS A 163 -17.20 11.85 2.27
N LYS A 164 -17.92 10.84 2.77
CA LYS A 164 -17.79 10.36 4.15
C LYS A 164 -16.37 9.86 4.42
N LEU A 165 -15.82 9.05 3.51
CA LEU A 165 -14.51 8.45 3.67
C LEU A 165 -13.36 9.48 3.58
N HIS A 166 -13.53 10.53 2.78
CA HIS A 166 -12.59 11.67 2.77
C HIS A 166 -12.62 12.43 4.10
N ARG A 167 -13.83 12.67 4.64
CA ARG A 167 -14.00 13.30 5.96
C ARG A 167 -13.29 12.50 7.05
N GLU A 168 -13.50 11.19 7.11
CA GLU A 168 -12.84 10.31 8.08
C GLU A 168 -11.32 10.39 8.04
N VAL A 169 -10.72 10.53 6.86
CA VAL A 169 -9.27 10.69 6.72
C VAL A 169 -8.82 12.04 7.29
N GLY A 170 -9.59 13.10 7.09
CA GLY A 170 -9.31 14.42 7.69
C GLY A 170 -9.38 14.41 9.21
N GLU A 171 -10.44 13.81 9.76
CA GLU A 171 -10.61 13.61 11.21
C GLU A 171 -9.45 12.79 11.80
N TYR A 172 -9.06 11.73 11.10
CA TYR A 172 -7.95 10.87 11.51
C TYR A 172 -6.61 11.62 11.51
N ALA A 173 -6.31 12.39 10.48
CA ALA A 173 -5.12 13.23 10.42
C ALA A 173 -5.06 14.25 11.57
N LYS A 174 -6.19 14.86 11.90
CA LYS A 174 -6.34 15.77 13.04
C LYS A 174 -6.08 15.05 14.37
N ALA A 175 -6.70 13.89 14.58
CA ALA A 175 -6.54 13.08 15.80
C ALA A 175 -5.09 12.61 16.01
N LYS A 176 -4.36 12.35 14.92
CA LYS A 176 -2.94 11.96 14.94
C LYS A 176 -1.97 13.14 15.08
N GLY A 177 -2.47 14.36 15.17
CA GLY A 177 -1.65 15.55 15.40
C GLY A 177 -0.81 15.98 14.19
N ILE A 178 -1.24 15.68 12.96
CA ILE A 178 -0.60 16.19 11.74
C ILE A 178 -0.65 17.72 11.78
N ASN A 179 0.48 18.37 11.47
CA ASN A 179 0.57 19.84 11.59
C ASN A 179 -0.17 20.58 10.47
N MET A 180 -0.19 20.02 9.26
CA MET A 180 -0.85 20.63 8.09
C MET A 180 -1.36 19.53 7.14
N VAL A 181 -2.54 19.76 6.56
CA VAL A 181 -3.07 18.93 5.47
C VAL A 181 -3.34 19.81 4.26
N ILE A 182 -2.82 19.42 3.11
CA ILE A 182 -3.01 20.07 1.83
C ILE A 182 -3.78 19.11 0.93
N GLY A 183 -4.98 19.51 0.51
CA GLY A 183 -5.85 18.73 -0.35
C GLY A 183 -5.75 19.19 -1.81
N PHE A 184 -5.72 18.24 -2.74
CA PHE A 184 -5.78 18.49 -4.17
C PHE A 184 -6.88 17.61 -4.81
N GLY A 185 -7.87 18.25 -5.40
CA GLY A 185 -9.05 17.61 -6.00
C GLY A 185 -10.32 17.80 -5.17
N GLU A 186 -11.49 17.79 -5.86
CA GLU A 186 -12.79 18.20 -5.30
C GLU A 186 -13.19 17.45 -4.00
N LEU A 187 -12.90 16.15 -3.92
CA LEU A 187 -13.31 15.35 -2.79
C LEU A 187 -12.47 15.64 -1.54
N THR A 188 -11.23 16.13 -1.72
CA THR A 188 -10.36 16.50 -0.59
C THR A 188 -10.90 17.71 0.19
N ILE A 189 -11.85 18.48 -0.36
CA ILE A 189 -12.57 19.53 0.37
C ILE A 189 -13.17 18.96 1.68
N GLU A 190 -13.70 17.75 1.64
CA GLU A 190 -14.25 17.09 2.85
C GLU A 190 -13.15 16.73 3.85
N THR A 191 -11.97 16.32 3.37
CA THR A 191 -10.79 16.08 4.22
C THR A 191 -10.33 17.36 4.90
N ILE A 192 -10.24 18.47 4.14
CA ILE A 192 -9.79 19.76 4.63
C ILE A 192 -10.77 20.33 5.66
N LYS A 193 -12.08 20.29 5.38
CA LYS A 193 -13.11 20.74 6.32
C LYS A 193 -13.03 19.99 7.65
N ALA A 194 -12.86 18.68 7.61
CA ALA A 194 -12.79 17.83 8.80
C ALA A 194 -11.48 18.02 9.58
N PHE A 195 -10.38 18.25 8.89
CA PHE A 195 -9.09 18.56 9.53
C PHE A 195 -9.11 19.94 10.24
N GLY A 196 -9.68 20.96 9.63
CA GLY A 196 -9.91 22.27 10.24
C GLY A 196 -8.87 23.33 9.83
N LYS A 197 -8.60 24.30 10.73
CA LYS A 197 -7.91 25.58 10.43
C LYS A 197 -6.56 25.48 9.72
N LYS A 198 -5.81 24.38 9.85
CA LYS A 198 -4.52 24.17 9.19
C LYS A 198 -4.64 23.30 7.93
N GLY A 199 -5.84 23.14 7.41
CA GLY A 199 -6.12 22.51 6.14
C GLY A 199 -6.16 23.54 5.02
N ILE A 200 -5.52 23.25 3.89
CA ILE A 200 -5.48 24.12 2.72
C ILE A 200 -5.92 23.30 1.51
N PHE A 201 -6.83 23.86 0.72
CA PHE A 201 -7.36 23.23 -0.48
C PHE A 201 -6.80 23.89 -1.74
N PHE A 202 -6.46 23.07 -2.73
CA PHE A 202 -6.09 23.49 -4.07
C PHE A 202 -6.86 22.71 -5.12
N ASP A 203 -7.34 23.41 -6.14
CA ASP A 203 -7.94 22.86 -7.35
C ASP A 203 -7.04 23.07 -8.60
N ASN A 204 -6.02 23.91 -8.46
CA ASN A 204 -5.07 24.24 -9.52
C ASN A 204 -3.67 23.70 -9.21
N GLU A 205 -3.08 23.02 -10.19
CA GLU A 205 -1.77 22.36 -10.07
C GLU A 205 -0.63 23.35 -9.82
N GLU A 206 -0.58 24.43 -10.59
CA GLU A 206 0.48 25.44 -10.48
C GLU A 206 0.41 26.18 -9.14
N SER A 207 -0.80 26.46 -8.65
CA SER A 207 -1.00 27.08 -7.35
C SER A 207 -0.46 26.17 -6.21
N LEU A 208 -0.72 24.87 -6.28
CA LEU A 208 -0.18 23.93 -5.30
C LEU A 208 1.35 23.81 -5.40
N LYS A 209 1.91 23.71 -6.62
CA LYS A 209 3.36 23.66 -6.84
C LYS A 209 4.05 24.90 -6.27
N ASN A 210 3.52 26.08 -6.57
CA ASN A 210 4.06 27.35 -6.07
C ASN A 210 3.95 27.44 -4.54
N TYR A 211 2.83 27.02 -3.98
CA TYR A 211 2.68 26.97 -2.54
C TYR A 211 3.75 26.09 -1.86
N LEU A 212 3.98 24.89 -2.40
CA LEU A 212 5.00 23.95 -1.88
C LEU A 212 6.41 24.57 -1.96
N LYS A 213 6.79 25.17 -3.10
CA LYS A 213 8.10 25.86 -3.27
C LYS A 213 8.32 26.95 -2.24
N ILE A 214 7.30 27.75 -1.96
CA ILE A 214 7.40 28.90 -1.07
C ILE A 214 7.41 28.48 0.40
N ASN A 215 6.50 27.60 0.81
CA ASN A 215 6.18 27.38 2.22
C ASN A 215 6.87 26.19 2.85
N ILE A 216 7.36 25.20 2.06
CA ILE A 216 8.11 24.06 2.61
C ILE A 216 9.51 24.50 3.04
N THR A 217 9.94 23.99 4.21
CA THR A 217 11.24 24.30 4.83
C THR A 217 12.01 23.02 5.20
N SER A 218 13.27 23.15 5.56
CA SER A 218 14.11 22.02 6.00
C SER A 218 13.60 21.31 7.26
N LYS A 219 12.70 21.96 8.01
CA LYS A 219 12.11 21.40 9.24
C LYS A 219 10.91 20.49 8.95
N ASP A 220 10.43 20.42 7.71
CA ASP A 220 9.20 19.71 7.35
C ASP A 220 9.49 18.27 6.92
N VAL A 221 8.54 17.38 7.24
CA VAL A 221 8.41 16.04 6.68
C VAL A 221 7.09 16.01 5.92
N ILE A 222 7.19 15.82 4.62
CA ILE A 222 6.07 15.86 3.69
C ILE A 222 5.75 14.44 3.23
N LEU A 223 4.49 14.04 3.30
CA LEU A 223 4.00 12.82 2.67
C LEU A 223 3.03 13.20 1.56
N ILE A 224 3.28 12.70 0.35
CA ILE A 224 2.41 12.93 -0.81
C ILE A 224 1.72 11.63 -1.18
N LYS A 225 0.37 11.67 -1.26
CA LYS A 225 -0.47 10.51 -1.53
C LYS A 225 -1.72 10.89 -2.31
N GLY A 226 -2.23 9.96 -3.12
CA GLY A 226 -3.51 10.08 -3.83
C GLY A 226 -3.79 8.85 -4.68
N SER A 227 -5.01 8.70 -5.17
CA SER A 227 -5.34 7.62 -6.10
C SER A 227 -4.52 7.70 -7.37
N ARG A 228 -4.27 6.56 -8.01
CA ARG A 228 -3.44 6.48 -9.23
C ARG A 228 -3.90 7.46 -10.32
N GLY A 229 -5.21 7.64 -10.48
CA GLY A 229 -5.79 8.58 -11.43
C GLY A 229 -5.47 10.05 -11.15
N MET A 230 -5.11 10.40 -9.92
CA MET A 230 -4.73 11.77 -9.53
C MET A 230 -3.30 12.12 -9.93
N LYS A 231 -2.44 11.15 -10.27
CA LYS A 231 -1.05 11.35 -10.69
C LYS A 231 -0.27 12.30 -9.76
N MET A 232 -0.36 12.04 -8.45
CA MET A 232 0.20 12.91 -7.41
C MET A 232 1.73 13.01 -7.45
N GLU A 233 2.42 12.11 -8.15
CA GLU A 233 3.86 12.16 -8.42
C GLU A 233 4.33 13.44 -9.13
N ARG A 234 3.43 14.14 -9.83
CA ARG A 234 3.72 15.44 -10.47
C ARG A 234 4.04 16.55 -9.48
N PHE A 235 3.69 16.39 -8.22
CA PHE A 235 4.03 17.31 -7.13
C PHE A 235 5.34 16.97 -6.44
N ILE A 236 6.02 15.90 -6.83
CA ILE A 236 7.37 15.57 -6.36
C ILE A 236 8.42 16.37 -7.13
N ASN A 237 8.22 16.51 -8.44
CA ASN A 237 9.13 17.21 -9.35
C ASN A 237 8.70 18.68 -9.50
N VAL A 238 8.79 19.45 -8.45
CA VAL A 238 8.39 20.87 -8.41
C VAL A 238 9.58 21.81 -8.37
#